data_76f00a66e6c092c815544197fffda379
#
_entry.id   76f00a66e6c092c815544197fffda379
#
_cell.length_a   1.000
_cell.length_b   1.000
_cell.length_c   1.000
_cell.angle_alpha   90.00
_cell.angle_beta   90.00
_cell.angle_gamma   90.00
#
_symmetry.space_group_name_H-M   'P 1'
#
loop_
_entity.id
_entity.type
_entity.pdbx_description
1 polymer ?
#
loop_
_entity_poly.entity_id
_entity_poly.type
_entity_poly.pdbx_seq_one_letter_code
_entity_poly.pdbx_strand_id
1 'polypeptide(L)'
;MELKIILKLWEIKLNLKCIKLDALHFSPYIGTIIMSKKCELTGKIPMKGHNVSHANNKTKRRFLPNLKKVKFTSELMKRSLKLTVSNSGVRSVDKKGSFDEFLKAVKNKNLSPRLKKLKKSILIKSPFKKKPLAKSA
;
A
#
# COMPACT_ATOMS: atom_id res chain seq x y z
N MET A 1 29.43 -11.02 -47.55
CA MET A 1 28.73 -11.73 -46.47
C MET A 1 28.15 -10.83 -45.38
N GLU A 2 28.48 -9.57 -45.39
CA GLU A 2 28.10 -8.56 -44.35
C GLU A 2 26.66 -8.00 -44.46
N LEU A 3 26.14 -7.85 -45.70
CA LEU A 3 24.82 -7.22 -45.93
C LEU A 3 23.61 -8.03 -45.40
N LYS A 4 23.72 -9.35 -45.32
CA LYS A 4 22.64 -10.22 -44.83
C LYS A 4 22.44 -10.14 -43.29
N ILE A 5 23.49 -9.80 -42.57
CA ILE A 5 23.42 -9.65 -41.12
C ILE A 5 22.75 -8.34 -40.74
N ILE A 6 23.00 -7.26 -41.49
CA ILE A 6 22.41 -5.94 -41.26
C ILE A 6 20.90 -5.95 -41.54
N LEU A 7 20.47 -6.64 -42.58
CA LEU A 7 19.04 -6.80 -42.90
C LEU A 7 18.28 -7.60 -41.83
N LYS A 8 18.88 -8.70 -41.29
CA LYS A 8 18.29 -9.45 -40.21
C LYS A 8 18.15 -8.65 -38.89
N LEU A 9 19.14 -7.81 -38.60
CA LEU A 9 19.07 -6.93 -37.41
C LEU A 9 18.03 -5.84 -37.56
N TRP A 10 17.72 -5.40 -38.78
CA TRP A 10 16.67 -4.40 -39.02
C TRP A 10 15.27 -5.00 -38.95
N GLU A 11 15.07 -6.24 -39.42
CA GLU A 11 13.79 -6.96 -39.24
C GLU A 11 13.49 -7.24 -37.74
N ILE A 12 14.50 -7.57 -36.95
CA ILE A 12 14.32 -7.76 -35.49
C ILE A 12 13.94 -6.44 -34.80
N LYS A 13 14.50 -5.30 -35.23
CA LYS A 13 14.12 -3.97 -34.70
C LYS A 13 12.72 -3.53 -35.13
N LEU A 14 12.24 -3.91 -36.30
CA LEU A 14 10.88 -3.62 -36.77
C LEU A 14 9.83 -4.47 -36.02
N ASN A 15 10.12 -5.74 -35.79
CA ASN A 15 9.24 -6.63 -35.00
C ASN A 15 9.11 -6.21 -33.52
N LEU A 16 10.18 -5.69 -32.90
CA LEU A 16 10.15 -5.15 -31.56
C LEU A 16 9.34 -3.84 -31.42
N LYS A 17 9.16 -3.09 -32.53
CA LYS A 17 8.32 -1.89 -32.55
C LYS A 17 6.84 -2.22 -32.72
N CYS A 18 6.49 -3.30 -33.42
CA CYS A 18 5.10 -3.75 -33.56
C CYS A 18 4.55 -4.36 -32.27
N ILE A 19 5.37 -5.05 -31.47
CA ILE A 19 4.94 -5.66 -30.19
C ILE A 19 4.60 -4.59 -29.13
N LYS A 20 5.05 -3.34 -29.30
CA LYS A 20 4.73 -2.25 -28.35
C LYS A 20 3.42 -1.51 -28.63
N LEU A 21 2.75 -1.74 -29.77
CA LEU A 21 1.50 -1.03 -30.06
C LEU A 21 0.23 -1.79 -29.63
N ASP A 22 0.29 -3.11 -29.45
CA ASP A 22 -0.89 -3.88 -29.05
C ASP A 22 -1.15 -3.89 -27.53
N ALA A 23 -0.21 -3.34 -26.75
CA ALA A 23 -0.37 -3.19 -25.30
C ALA A 23 -1.16 -1.94 -24.88
N LEU A 24 -1.62 -1.12 -25.83
CA LEU A 24 -2.35 0.13 -25.53
C LEU A 24 -3.87 0.01 -25.70
N HIS A 25 -4.40 -1.18 -26.02
CA HIS A 25 -5.83 -1.43 -25.89
C HIS A 25 -6.18 -2.01 -24.51
N PHE A 26 -5.47 -1.55 -23.48
CA PHE A 26 -5.89 -1.74 -22.10
C PHE A 26 -7.11 -0.82 -21.90
N SER A 27 -8.26 -1.46 -21.98
CA SER A 27 -9.57 -0.87 -21.73
C SER A 27 -9.49 0.15 -20.58
N PRO A 28 -9.88 1.42 -20.79
CA PRO A 28 -9.97 2.42 -19.71
C PRO A 28 -11.06 2.08 -18.68
N TYR A 29 -11.69 0.92 -18.80
CA TYR A 29 -12.74 0.41 -17.91
C TYR A 29 -12.22 -0.39 -16.70
N ILE A 30 -10.92 -0.41 -16.41
CA ILE A 30 -10.54 -0.60 -15.02
C ILE A 30 -10.85 0.73 -14.36
N GLY A 31 -12.16 0.92 -14.16
CA GLY A 31 -12.67 1.96 -13.30
C GLY A 31 -11.81 1.92 -12.08
N THR A 32 -11.08 2.99 -11.85
CA THR A 32 -10.45 3.26 -10.58
C THR A 32 -11.47 2.87 -9.54
N ILE A 33 -11.38 1.65 -9.04
CA ILE A 33 -12.08 1.26 -7.83
C ILE A 33 -11.47 2.18 -6.81
N ILE A 34 -12.02 3.38 -6.76
CA ILE A 34 -11.74 4.34 -5.72
C ILE A 34 -12.23 3.64 -4.46
N MET A 35 -11.36 2.87 -3.88
CA MET A 35 -11.53 2.29 -2.56
C MET A 35 -11.45 3.45 -1.58
N SER A 36 -12.46 4.31 -1.70
CA SER A 36 -12.51 5.65 -1.14
C SER A 36 -12.43 5.72 0.38
N LYS A 37 -12.55 4.58 1.10
CA LYS A 37 -12.59 4.58 2.57
C LYS A 37 -11.73 3.47 3.18
N LYS A 38 -10.43 3.45 2.80
CA LYS A 38 -9.44 2.53 3.35
C LYS A 38 -8.45 3.26 4.26
N CYS A 39 -8.23 2.73 5.46
CA CYS A 39 -7.18 3.24 6.34
C CYS A 39 -5.80 2.88 5.79
N GLU A 40 -4.91 3.87 5.65
CA GLU A 40 -3.56 3.68 5.08
C GLU A 40 -2.62 2.90 6.01
N LEU A 41 -2.79 3.00 7.33
CA LEU A 41 -1.96 2.35 8.34
C LEU A 41 -2.41 0.93 8.68
N THR A 42 -3.72 0.75 8.93
CA THR A 42 -4.27 -0.52 9.41
C THR A 42 -4.90 -1.37 8.31
N GLY A 43 -5.08 -0.79 7.11
CA GLY A 43 -5.71 -1.47 6.00
C GLY A 43 -7.21 -1.73 6.17
N LYS A 44 -7.86 -1.18 7.21
CA LYS A 44 -9.31 -1.33 7.42
C LYS A 44 -10.08 -0.77 6.24
N ILE A 45 -11.01 -1.57 5.72
CA ILE A 45 -11.89 -1.26 4.59
C ILE A 45 -13.35 -1.29 5.04
N PRO A 46 -14.28 -0.70 4.29
CA PRO A 46 -15.71 -0.86 4.52
C PRO A 46 -16.11 -2.34 4.49
N MET A 47 -16.91 -2.76 5.45
CA MET A 47 -17.44 -4.12 5.52
C MET A 47 -18.93 -4.12 5.18
N LYS A 48 -19.39 -5.16 4.50
CA LYS A 48 -20.80 -5.43 4.27
C LYS A 48 -21.33 -6.29 5.41
N GLY A 49 -22.54 -6.02 5.87
CA GLY A 49 -23.20 -6.79 6.91
C GLY A 49 -24.71 -6.56 6.89
N HIS A 50 -25.39 -6.97 7.95
CA HIS A 50 -26.81 -6.86 8.10
C HIS A 50 -27.17 -6.23 9.45
N ASN A 51 -28.23 -5.43 9.46
CA ASN A 51 -28.97 -5.15 10.67
C ASN A 51 -29.95 -6.29 10.89
N VAL A 52 -29.98 -6.84 12.09
CA VAL A 52 -30.91 -7.90 12.49
C VAL A 52 -31.90 -7.29 13.45
N SER A 53 -33.21 -7.34 13.13
CA SER A 53 -34.28 -6.91 14.03
C SER A 53 -34.56 -7.99 15.09
N HIS A 54 -35.35 -7.67 16.12
CA HIS A 54 -35.79 -8.67 17.12
C HIS A 54 -36.53 -9.85 16.50
N ALA A 55 -37.25 -9.61 15.39
CA ALA A 55 -37.96 -10.66 14.62
C ALA A 55 -37.04 -11.38 13.60
N ASN A 56 -35.70 -11.28 13.76
CA ASN A 56 -34.69 -11.92 12.92
C ASN A 56 -34.68 -11.48 11.42
N ASN A 57 -35.36 -10.38 11.06
CA ASN A 57 -35.30 -9.83 9.73
C ASN A 57 -33.92 -9.18 9.48
N LYS A 58 -33.28 -9.52 8.36
CA LYS A 58 -31.91 -9.10 8.01
C LYS A 58 -31.95 -8.06 6.89
N THR A 59 -31.69 -6.79 7.22
CA THR A 59 -31.55 -5.72 6.22
C THR A 59 -30.08 -5.46 5.91
N LYS A 60 -29.72 -5.30 4.63
CA LYS A 60 -28.34 -5.05 4.19
C LYS A 60 -27.80 -3.73 4.75
N ARG A 61 -26.60 -3.75 5.35
CA ARG A 61 -25.92 -2.56 5.86
C ARG A 61 -24.44 -2.56 5.49
N ARG A 62 -23.84 -1.37 5.35
CA ARG A 62 -22.39 -1.17 5.20
C ARG A 62 -21.83 -0.50 6.45
N PHE A 63 -20.78 -1.08 7.02
CA PHE A 63 -20.03 -0.51 8.12
C PHE A 63 -18.81 0.22 7.56
N LEU A 64 -18.82 1.53 7.67
CA LEU A 64 -17.75 2.39 7.17
C LEU A 64 -16.78 2.71 8.30
N PRO A 65 -15.45 2.60 8.08
CA PRO A 65 -14.47 3.04 9.06
C PRO A 65 -14.50 4.56 9.17
N ASN A 66 -14.42 5.09 10.39
CA ASN A 66 -14.25 6.52 10.63
C ASN A 66 -12.79 6.88 10.33
N LEU A 67 -12.57 7.65 9.26
CA LEU A 67 -11.25 8.06 8.77
C LEU A 67 -11.04 9.56 8.96
N LYS A 68 -9.87 9.93 9.48
CA LYS A 68 -9.42 11.32 9.64
C LYS A 68 -8.12 11.53 8.87
N LYS A 69 -7.89 12.73 8.38
CA LYS A 69 -6.62 13.16 7.77
C LYS A 69 -5.70 13.67 8.87
N VAL A 70 -4.65 12.92 9.17
CA VAL A 70 -3.67 13.25 10.23
C VAL A 70 -2.30 13.46 9.60
N LYS A 71 -1.55 14.42 10.13
CA LYS A 71 -0.14 14.64 9.76
C LYS A 71 0.73 13.87 10.74
N PHE A 72 1.62 13.03 10.22
CA PHE A 72 2.65 12.34 10.99
C PHE A 72 4.01 12.85 10.56
N THR A 73 4.86 13.16 11.53
CA THR A 73 6.24 13.55 11.28
C THR A 73 7.14 12.33 11.38
N SER A 74 8.04 12.18 10.41
CA SER A 74 9.08 11.16 10.43
C SER A 74 10.41 11.85 10.71
N GLU A 75 11.05 11.52 11.81
CA GLU A 75 12.34 12.07 12.23
C GLU A 75 13.46 11.58 11.29
N LEU A 76 13.45 10.30 10.93
CA LEU A 76 14.44 9.69 10.05
C LEU A 76 14.41 10.26 8.63
N MET A 77 13.22 10.60 8.15
CA MET A 77 13.03 11.17 6.80
C MET A 77 13.01 12.69 6.80
N LYS A 78 12.96 13.35 7.97
CA LYS A 78 12.81 14.81 8.13
C LYS A 78 11.65 15.37 7.30
N ARG A 79 10.51 14.62 7.25
CA ARG A 79 9.32 14.96 6.45
C ARG A 79 8.05 14.74 7.24
N SER A 80 7.06 15.59 7.01
CA SER A 80 5.69 15.38 7.47
C SER A 80 4.85 14.73 6.37
N LEU A 81 4.02 13.77 6.74
CA LEU A 81 3.17 12.99 5.86
C LEU A 81 1.72 13.15 6.27
N LYS A 82 0.88 13.60 5.35
CA LYS A 82 -0.56 13.66 5.53
C LYS A 82 -1.17 12.32 5.09
N LEU A 83 -1.80 11.60 6.01
CA LEU A 83 -2.36 10.28 5.81
C LEU A 83 -3.83 10.23 6.22
N THR A 84 -4.61 9.38 5.53
CA THR A 84 -5.99 9.09 5.88
C THR A 84 -6.05 7.86 6.77
N VAL A 85 -6.34 8.05 8.05
CA VAL A 85 -6.22 7.01 9.09
C VAL A 85 -7.48 6.87 9.92
N SER A 86 -7.72 5.66 10.40
CA SER A 86 -8.76 5.40 11.40
C SER A 86 -8.26 5.76 12.81
N ASN A 87 -9.16 6.08 13.72
CA ASN A 87 -8.81 6.35 15.13
C ASN A 87 -8.02 5.19 15.76
N SER A 88 -8.33 3.95 15.41
CA SER A 88 -7.54 2.78 15.87
C SER A 88 -6.11 2.80 15.30
N GLY A 89 -5.91 3.34 14.09
CA GLY A 89 -4.57 3.50 13.50
C GLY A 89 -3.74 4.53 14.26
N VAL A 90 -4.33 5.68 14.63
CA VAL A 90 -3.65 6.70 15.44
C VAL A 90 -3.22 6.11 16.78
N ARG A 91 -4.13 5.47 17.51
CA ARG A 91 -3.80 4.82 18.79
C ARG A 91 -2.70 3.76 18.67
N SER A 92 -2.59 3.08 17.51
CA SER A 92 -1.52 2.11 17.30
C SER A 92 -0.16 2.77 17.10
N VAL A 93 -0.11 3.98 16.53
CA VAL A 93 1.10 4.78 16.42
C VAL A 93 1.51 5.29 17.80
N ASP A 94 0.56 5.87 18.56
CA ASP A 94 0.79 6.40 19.92
C ASP A 94 1.36 5.33 20.86
N LYS A 95 0.85 4.10 20.80
CA LYS A 95 1.38 2.95 21.56
C LYS A 95 2.82 2.58 21.24
N LYS A 96 3.34 2.96 20.06
CA LYS A 96 4.72 2.70 19.63
C LYS A 96 5.64 3.89 19.88
N GLY A 97 5.12 5.01 20.36
CA GLY A 97 5.83 6.23 20.66
C GLY A 97 6.10 7.10 19.43
N SER A 98 6.64 6.55 18.34
CA SER A 98 6.90 7.31 17.12
C SER A 98 6.34 6.65 15.87
N PHE A 99 6.10 7.47 14.83
CA PHE A 99 5.63 6.99 13.55
C PHE A 99 6.65 6.05 12.86
N ASP A 100 7.93 6.34 13.02
CA ASP A 100 9.01 5.54 12.43
C ASP A 100 9.12 4.15 13.09
N GLU A 101 8.97 4.08 14.41
CA GLU A 101 8.94 2.81 15.15
C GLU A 101 7.72 1.97 14.78
N PHE A 102 6.57 2.62 14.65
CA PHE A 102 5.37 1.95 14.18
C PHE A 102 5.58 1.34 12.79
N LEU A 103 6.15 2.08 11.83
CA LEU A 103 6.42 1.56 10.48
C LEU A 103 7.39 0.39 10.48
N LYS A 104 8.40 0.38 11.36
CA LYS A 104 9.33 -0.75 11.51
C LYS A 104 8.61 -2.01 12.00
N ALA A 105 7.71 -1.87 12.97
CA ALA A 105 7.02 -2.98 13.62
C ALA A 105 5.87 -3.59 12.79
N VAL A 106 5.16 -2.79 11.99
CA VAL A 106 3.95 -3.22 11.28
C VAL A 106 4.24 -4.15 10.10
N LYS A 107 3.38 -5.16 9.91
CA LYS A 107 3.45 -6.06 8.74
C LYS A 107 3.09 -5.31 7.44
N ASN A 108 3.79 -5.61 6.36
CA ASN A 108 3.59 -4.95 5.05
C ASN A 108 2.19 -5.17 4.46
N LYS A 109 1.50 -6.26 4.83
CA LYS A 109 0.17 -6.61 4.31
C LYS A 109 -0.86 -5.49 4.54
N ASN A 110 -0.80 -4.83 5.69
CA ASN A 110 -1.79 -3.84 6.12
C ASN A 110 -1.52 -2.42 5.59
N LEU A 111 -0.30 -2.15 5.17
CA LEU A 111 0.14 -0.82 4.76
C LEU A 111 -0.28 -0.49 3.32
N SER A 112 -0.58 0.79 3.06
CA SER A 112 -0.78 1.29 1.70
C SER A 112 0.51 1.17 0.86
N PRO A 113 0.43 1.10 -0.49
CA PRO A 113 1.61 1.01 -1.35
C PRO A 113 2.61 2.15 -1.12
N ARG A 114 2.11 3.37 -0.86
CA ARG A 114 2.91 4.55 -0.54
C ARG A 114 3.73 4.33 0.74
N LEU A 115 3.11 3.82 1.80
CA LEU A 115 3.76 3.56 3.08
C LEU A 115 4.74 2.37 3.01
N LYS A 116 4.49 1.38 2.18
CA LYS A 116 5.44 0.29 1.92
C LYS A 116 6.76 0.81 1.35
N LYS A 117 6.70 1.77 0.40
CA LYS A 117 7.90 2.42 -0.16
C LYS A 117 8.66 3.20 0.93
N LEU A 118 7.94 3.97 1.74
CA LEU A 118 8.53 4.74 2.85
C LEU A 118 9.16 3.82 3.91
N LYS A 119 8.50 2.73 4.27
CA LYS A 119 9.06 1.73 5.20
C LYS A 119 10.39 1.18 4.70
N LYS A 120 10.52 0.85 3.42
CA LYS A 120 11.79 0.40 2.84
C LYS A 120 12.88 1.47 3.02
N SER A 121 12.58 2.73 2.73
CA SER A 121 13.53 3.84 2.91
C SER A 121 13.95 4.05 4.37
N ILE A 122 13.04 3.91 5.32
CA ILE A 122 13.30 4.00 6.76
C ILE A 122 14.19 2.85 7.24
N LEU A 123 13.95 1.62 6.76
CA LEU A 123 14.75 0.45 7.11
C LEU A 123 16.19 0.56 6.61
N ILE A 124 16.41 1.17 5.44
CA ILE A 124 17.75 1.42 4.89
C ILE A 124 18.48 2.48 5.73
N LYS A 125 17.79 3.54 6.16
CA LYS A 125 18.40 4.64 6.94
C LYS A 125 18.63 4.31 8.41
N SER A 126 17.89 3.36 8.98
CA SER A 126 18.09 2.91 10.35
C SER A 126 18.80 1.55 10.34
N PRO A 127 20.09 1.46 10.70
CA PRO A 127 20.74 0.16 10.91
C PRO A 127 19.98 -0.58 12.00
N PHE A 128 19.37 -1.68 11.61
CA PHE A 128 18.52 -2.50 12.47
C PHE A 128 19.42 -3.19 13.52
N LYS A 129 19.50 -2.67 14.74
CA LYS A 129 19.94 -3.46 15.89
C LYS A 129 18.89 -4.55 16.11
N LYS A 130 19.14 -5.75 15.57
CA LYS A 130 18.38 -6.94 15.95
C LYS A 130 18.49 -7.08 17.47
N LYS A 131 17.37 -6.83 18.17
CA LYS A 131 17.29 -7.14 19.60
C LYS A 131 17.50 -8.65 19.70
N PRO A 132 18.52 -9.14 20.43
CA PRO A 132 18.69 -10.58 20.59
C PRO A 132 17.42 -11.12 21.24
N LEU A 133 16.85 -12.18 20.65
CA LEU A 133 15.81 -12.97 21.29
C LEU A 133 16.36 -13.43 22.64
N ALA A 134 15.80 -12.89 23.71
CA ALA A 134 16.05 -13.44 25.04
C ALA A 134 15.60 -14.91 25.00
N LYS A 135 16.56 -15.80 25.00
CA LYS A 135 16.30 -17.23 25.25
C LYS A 135 15.70 -17.32 26.65
N SER A 136 14.42 -17.68 26.72
CA SER A 136 13.82 -18.11 27.99
C SER A 136 14.60 -19.33 28.48
N ALA A 137 15.25 -19.18 29.62
CA ALA A 137 15.78 -20.29 30.39
C ALA A 137 14.63 -21.11 30.95
#